data_75c24e985a122e1a8c3fe9781e07f91c
#
_entry.id   75c24e985a122e1a8c3fe9781e07f91c
#
_cell.length_a   1.000
_cell.length_b   1.000
_cell.length_c   1.000
_cell.angle_alpha   90.00
_cell.angle_beta   90.00
_cell.angle_gamma   90.00
#
_symmetry.space_group_name_H-M   'P 1'
#
loop_
_entity.id
_entity.type
_entity.pdbx_description
1 polymer ?
#
loop_
_entity_poly.entity_id
_entity_poly.type
_entity_poly.pdbx_seq_one_letter_code
_entity_poly.pdbx_strand_id
1 'polypeptide(L)'
;MRAGLAVLGLILAGIFAAGPATAQTIQYDLTTTSVMRINLPVSQAVTVVISSPVGKVVSADPTIADAQPITDRSVYLVGKTFGTTTVNLFSSEGAPVGLLAVEVGADTADMARSIKAAVPNSSVKVSTVNGRVRLSGTVSDSESMQKVLDVVTQYGSPAIINTMTLTGGQQVNLEVRILEAQRDAGRKLGISWEGSVGGIGTTIGGGPENPSSGAGSFSSFVTSVLSGVSGVSLTATINALETKGLVRTLAEPNLTTLSGVKASFLAGGQVPIRVADSNNNATLDYRDFGVRLEFTPVVLSGGRIQIHLTPEVSGLAGTTGQNQDPIFNTRTLDATVELRDGQSFSVAGLLQNDTSLAQNQLPWVGDVPVIGSLFKSSKYQKHETELVVIVTPRLVQPSAPGQVAASPLDQTQPANDVEFFALGQMEVTSKMIKGFQSGEGIAGPYGYIIDLGS
;
A
#
# COMPACT_ATOMS: atom_id res chain seq x y z
N MET A 1 30.79 -24.34 -56.58
CA MET A 1 29.65 -24.10 -57.47
C MET A 1 28.81 -23.04 -56.74
N ARG A 2 28.99 -21.77 -57.04
CA ARG A 2 28.38 -20.91 -58.08
C ARG A 2 26.87 -20.88 -57.97
N ALA A 3 26.36 -19.74 -57.43
CA ALA A 3 25.45 -18.75 -57.99
C ALA A 3 25.00 -17.88 -56.81
N GLY A 4 25.12 -16.61 -56.64
CA GLY A 4 25.14 -15.46 -57.52
C GLY A 4 23.71 -14.99 -57.80
N LEU A 5 23.07 -14.12 -56.92
CA LEU A 5 21.89 -13.37 -57.36
C LEU A 5 21.87 -11.97 -56.73
N ALA A 6 21.86 -11.02 -57.65
CA ALA A 6 21.80 -9.60 -57.44
C ALA A 6 20.46 -9.16 -56.82
N VAL A 7 20.50 -8.29 -55.79
CA VAL A 7 19.33 -7.59 -55.30
C VAL A 7 19.26 -6.21 -55.95
N LEU A 8 18.30 -6.06 -56.84
CA LEU A 8 17.95 -4.83 -57.54
C LEU A 8 17.24 -3.89 -56.57
N GLY A 9 17.87 -2.79 -56.18
CA GLY A 9 17.27 -1.75 -55.34
C GLY A 9 16.22 -0.95 -56.11
N LEU A 10 14.97 -1.03 -55.66
CA LEU A 10 13.89 -0.18 -56.15
C LEU A 10 13.76 1.00 -55.19
N ILE A 11 14.32 2.17 -55.55
CA ILE A 11 14.11 3.44 -54.88
C ILE A 11 12.72 3.94 -55.28
N LEU A 12 11.74 3.78 -54.41
CA LEU A 12 10.44 4.38 -54.57
C LEU A 12 10.49 5.80 -54.00
N ALA A 13 10.66 6.79 -54.88
CA ALA A 13 10.52 8.21 -54.55
C ALA A 13 9.04 8.51 -54.24
N GLY A 14 8.70 8.57 -52.93
CA GLY A 14 7.41 9.02 -52.48
C GLY A 14 7.27 10.53 -52.72
N ILE A 15 6.53 10.87 -53.76
CA ILE A 15 6.09 12.28 -53.99
C ILE A 15 5.07 12.58 -52.89
N PHE A 16 5.47 13.33 -51.85
CA PHE A 16 4.57 14.00 -50.94
C PHE A 16 3.78 15.05 -51.73
N ALA A 17 2.59 14.73 -52.16
CA ALA A 17 1.62 15.70 -52.61
C ALA A 17 1.17 16.52 -51.38
N ALA A 18 1.74 17.69 -51.19
CA ALA A 18 1.21 18.71 -50.32
C ALA A 18 -0.20 19.05 -50.83
N GLY A 19 -1.21 18.56 -50.16
CA GLY A 19 -2.59 18.98 -50.43
C GLY A 19 -2.73 20.47 -50.22
N PRO A 20 -3.54 21.17 -51.04
CA PRO A 20 -3.74 22.61 -50.88
C PRO A 20 -4.25 22.89 -49.46
N ALA A 21 -3.60 23.82 -48.76
CA ALA A 21 -4.09 24.37 -47.50
C ALA A 21 -5.43 25.03 -47.78
N THR A 22 -6.52 24.41 -47.43
CA THR A 22 -7.86 25.00 -47.55
C THR A 22 -7.97 26.13 -46.55
N ALA A 23 -7.92 27.37 -47.03
CA ALA A 23 -8.17 28.55 -46.21
C ALA A 23 -9.59 28.42 -45.64
N GLN A 24 -9.71 28.40 -44.31
CA GLN A 24 -11.00 28.32 -43.64
C GLN A 24 -11.78 29.61 -43.91
N THR A 25 -12.93 29.53 -44.56
CA THR A 25 -13.79 30.66 -44.86
C THR A 25 -15.03 30.61 -43.97
N ILE A 26 -15.25 31.66 -43.18
CA ILE A 26 -16.43 31.78 -42.30
C ILE A 26 -17.34 32.85 -42.87
N GLN A 27 -18.64 32.52 -43.09
CA GLN A 27 -19.64 33.52 -43.50
C GLN A 27 -20.25 34.21 -42.28
N TYR A 28 -20.34 35.51 -42.33
CA TYR A 28 -20.94 36.36 -41.30
C TYR A 28 -22.12 37.16 -41.84
N ASP A 29 -23.30 36.89 -41.29
CA ASP A 29 -24.53 37.63 -41.67
C ASP A 29 -24.87 38.66 -40.56
N LEU A 30 -24.74 39.93 -40.93
CA LEU A 30 -24.99 41.11 -40.07
C LEU A 30 -26.46 41.36 -39.77
N THR A 31 -27.37 40.70 -40.51
CA THR A 31 -28.84 40.90 -40.30
C THR A 31 -29.33 40.17 -39.03
N THR A 32 -28.58 39.17 -38.59
CA THR A 32 -29.01 38.30 -37.49
C THR A 32 -28.21 38.55 -36.19
N THR A 33 -26.96 39.05 -36.28
CA THR A 33 -26.07 39.18 -35.12
C THR A 33 -25.14 40.38 -35.25
N SER A 34 -25.17 41.32 -34.30
CA SER A 34 -24.27 42.49 -34.27
C SER A 34 -22.86 42.17 -33.77
N VAL A 35 -22.65 41.01 -33.05
CA VAL A 35 -21.36 40.57 -32.51
C VAL A 35 -21.14 39.12 -32.88
N MET A 36 -20.06 38.82 -33.61
CA MET A 36 -19.64 37.46 -33.92
C MET A 36 -18.40 37.08 -33.10
N ARG A 37 -18.41 35.89 -32.48
CA ARG A 37 -17.23 35.33 -31.80
C ARG A 37 -16.46 34.41 -32.73
N ILE A 38 -15.15 34.64 -32.84
CA ILE A 38 -14.24 33.87 -33.69
C ILE A 38 -13.12 33.33 -32.80
N ASN A 39 -12.95 32.02 -32.77
CA ASN A 39 -11.81 31.36 -32.13
C ASN A 39 -10.75 31.10 -33.21
N LEU A 40 -9.58 31.69 -33.05
CA LEU A 40 -8.50 31.64 -34.01
C LEU A 40 -7.24 31.05 -33.37
N PRO A 41 -6.70 29.96 -33.90
CA PRO A 41 -5.43 29.44 -33.37
C PRO A 41 -4.28 30.41 -33.61
N VAL A 42 -3.29 30.44 -32.72
CA VAL A 42 -2.08 31.23 -32.89
C VAL A 42 -1.36 30.83 -34.19
N SER A 43 -0.82 31.78 -34.90
CA SER A 43 -0.13 31.60 -36.19
C SER A 43 -1.01 31.05 -37.32
N GLN A 44 -2.33 31.05 -37.13
CA GLN A 44 -3.29 30.71 -38.19
C GLN A 44 -4.06 31.95 -38.66
N ALA A 45 -4.63 31.82 -39.85
CA ALA A 45 -5.42 32.87 -40.46
C ALA A 45 -6.79 32.33 -40.91
N VAL A 46 -7.80 33.19 -40.84
CA VAL A 46 -9.14 32.89 -41.33
C VAL A 46 -9.67 34.04 -42.15
N THR A 47 -10.37 33.76 -43.24
CA THR A 47 -11.08 34.78 -44.01
C THR A 47 -12.54 34.81 -43.61
N VAL A 48 -13.02 35.95 -43.13
CA VAL A 48 -14.42 36.17 -42.76
C VAL A 48 -15.09 36.89 -43.90
N VAL A 49 -16.15 36.31 -44.45
CA VAL A 49 -17.00 36.88 -45.48
C VAL A 49 -18.20 37.56 -44.82
N ILE A 50 -18.42 38.81 -45.14
CA ILE A 50 -19.42 39.68 -44.50
C ILE A 50 -20.52 40.00 -45.50
N SER A 51 -21.77 39.96 -45.08
CA SER A 51 -22.92 40.22 -45.93
C SER A 51 -23.04 41.69 -46.36
N SER A 52 -22.52 42.62 -45.56
CA SER A 52 -22.55 44.07 -45.84
C SER A 52 -21.17 44.57 -46.27
N PRO A 53 -21.09 45.62 -47.14
CA PRO A 53 -19.80 46.18 -47.56
C PRO A 53 -19.09 46.86 -46.40
N VAL A 54 -17.79 46.57 -46.24
CA VAL A 54 -16.89 47.11 -45.23
C VAL A 54 -15.82 47.95 -45.88
N GLY A 55 -15.72 49.21 -45.48
CA GLY A 55 -14.70 50.13 -45.99
C GLY A 55 -13.46 50.23 -45.14
N LYS A 56 -13.59 50.06 -43.82
CA LYS A 56 -12.47 50.15 -42.87
C LYS A 56 -12.59 49.10 -41.78
N VAL A 57 -11.47 48.45 -41.41
CA VAL A 57 -11.33 47.48 -40.36
C VAL A 57 -10.35 47.98 -39.33
N VAL A 58 -10.70 47.93 -38.04
CA VAL A 58 -9.84 48.38 -36.93
C VAL A 58 -9.79 47.31 -35.84
N SER A 59 -8.62 46.74 -35.61
CA SER A 59 -8.36 45.88 -34.46
C SER A 59 -8.07 46.75 -33.24
N ALA A 60 -8.69 46.43 -32.10
CA ALA A 60 -8.43 47.08 -30.82
C ALA A 60 -7.02 46.77 -30.29
N ASP A 61 -6.53 45.57 -30.52
CA ASP A 61 -5.17 45.17 -30.22
C ASP A 61 -4.55 44.34 -31.37
N PRO A 62 -3.76 44.99 -32.25
CA PRO A 62 -3.11 44.30 -33.37
C PRO A 62 -1.99 43.35 -32.98
N THR A 63 -1.55 43.35 -31.71
CA THR A 63 -0.54 42.40 -31.21
C THR A 63 -1.15 41.04 -30.93
N ILE A 64 -2.46 40.99 -30.60
CA ILE A 64 -3.21 39.77 -30.40
C ILE A 64 -3.73 39.22 -31.73
N ALA A 65 -4.51 40.02 -32.46
CA ALA A 65 -5.01 39.65 -33.78
C ALA A 65 -4.95 40.83 -34.73
N ASP A 66 -4.40 40.58 -35.91
CA ASP A 66 -4.35 41.56 -36.99
C ASP A 66 -5.49 41.31 -37.98
N ALA A 67 -6.09 42.38 -38.48
CA ALA A 67 -7.23 42.33 -39.37
C ALA A 67 -7.01 43.22 -40.59
N GLN A 68 -7.11 42.63 -41.80
CA GLN A 68 -6.91 43.36 -43.05
C GLN A 68 -8.10 43.10 -43.99
N PRO A 69 -8.70 44.15 -44.57
CA PRO A 69 -9.71 43.97 -45.61
C PRO A 69 -9.04 43.48 -46.91
N ILE A 70 -9.56 42.40 -47.50
CA ILE A 70 -9.14 41.90 -48.81
C ILE A 70 -10.04 42.46 -49.93
N THR A 71 -11.34 42.43 -49.67
CA THR A 71 -12.38 42.97 -50.54
C THR A 71 -13.35 43.81 -49.72
N ASP A 72 -14.32 44.42 -50.39
CA ASP A 72 -15.41 45.14 -49.71
C ASP A 72 -16.28 44.25 -48.83
N ARG A 73 -16.17 42.91 -48.96
CA ARG A 73 -16.96 41.90 -48.18
C ARG A 73 -16.12 40.83 -47.56
N SER A 74 -14.81 40.94 -47.56
CA SER A 74 -13.96 39.94 -46.93
C SER A 74 -12.85 40.53 -46.10
N VAL A 75 -12.70 40.03 -44.87
CA VAL A 75 -11.68 40.45 -43.93
C VAL A 75 -10.79 39.26 -43.61
N TYR A 76 -9.48 39.43 -43.70
CA TYR A 76 -8.46 38.46 -43.34
C TYR A 76 -8.01 38.72 -41.91
N LEU A 77 -8.14 37.71 -41.04
CA LEU A 77 -7.76 37.76 -39.65
C LEU A 77 -6.58 36.83 -39.41
N VAL A 78 -5.55 37.34 -38.72
CA VAL A 78 -4.36 36.54 -38.32
C VAL A 78 -4.22 36.60 -36.81
N GLY A 79 -4.18 35.43 -36.15
CA GLY A 79 -3.87 35.35 -34.75
C GLY A 79 -2.36 35.38 -34.50
N LYS A 80 -1.87 36.39 -33.74
CA LYS A 80 -0.44 36.56 -33.44
C LYS A 80 -0.02 36.05 -32.07
N THR A 81 -0.74 36.45 -31.01
CA THR A 81 -0.43 36.06 -29.62
C THR A 81 -1.70 35.65 -28.90
N PHE A 82 -1.54 34.85 -27.84
CA PHE A 82 -2.66 34.43 -27.00
C PHE A 82 -3.38 35.61 -26.35
N GLY A 83 -4.69 35.66 -26.44
CA GLY A 83 -5.50 36.69 -25.82
C GLY A 83 -6.85 36.89 -26.50
N THR A 84 -7.57 37.90 -26.08
CA THR A 84 -8.86 38.31 -26.67
C THR A 84 -8.79 39.75 -27.14
N THR A 85 -9.31 39.99 -28.31
CA THR A 85 -9.42 41.34 -28.86
C THR A 85 -10.73 41.53 -29.62
N THR A 86 -11.05 42.76 -30.00
CA THR A 86 -12.22 43.06 -30.81
C THR A 86 -11.80 43.74 -32.10
N VAL A 87 -12.42 43.38 -33.21
CA VAL A 87 -12.23 43.96 -34.50
C VAL A 87 -13.52 44.66 -34.90
N ASN A 88 -13.45 45.98 -35.02
CA ASN A 88 -14.57 46.81 -35.43
C ASN A 88 -14.59 46.98 -36.96
N LEU A 89 -15.77 46.82 -37.55
CA LEU A 89 -16.03 46.93 -38.98
C LEU A 89 -16.81 48.22 -39.24
N PHE A 90 -16.31 49.02 -40.14
CA PHE A 90 -16.94 50.30 -40.54
C PHE A 90 -17.25 50.30 -42.03
N SER A 91 -18.34 50.98 -42.44
CA SER A 91 -18.64 51.21 -43.85
C SER A 91 -17.66 52.18 -44.47
N SER A 92 -17.73 52.35 -45.78
CA SER A 92 -16.96 53.39 -46.49
C SER A 92 -17.27 54.87 -46.03
N GLU A 93 -18.43 55.04 -45.41
CA GLU A 93 -18.89 56.30 -44.85
C GLU A 93 -18.51 56.50 -43.39
N GLY A 94 -17.85 55.50 -42.77
CA GLY A 94 -17.44 55.51 -41.37
C GLY A 94 -18.49 55.05 -40.34
N ALA A 95 -19.66 54.59 -40.78
CA ALA A 95 -20.67 54.07 -39.89
C ALA A 95 -20.29 52.65 -39.41
N PRO A 96 -20.55 52.28 -38.13
CA PRO A 96 -20.25 50.97 -37.64
C PRO A 96 -21.16 49.91 -38.30
N VAL A 97 -20.56 48.89 -38.88
CA VAL A 97 -21.25 47.78 -39.57
C VAL A 97 -21.38 46.53 -38.68
N GLY A 98 -20.37 46.26 -37.87
CA GLY A 98 -20.38 45.11 -36.98
C GLY A 98 -19.12 44.99 -36.11
N LEU A 99 -19.13 44.01 -35.19
CA LEU A 99 -18.04 43.78 -34.29
C LEU A 99 -17.69 42.26 -34.27
N LEU A 100 -16.41 41.96 -34.48
CA LEU A 100 -15.89 40.61 -34.34
C LEU A 100 -15.15 40.49 -32.99
N ALA A 101 -15.62 39.67 -32.11
CA ALA A 101 -14.91 39.30 -30.88
C ALA A 101 -13.96 38.15 -31.20
N VAL A 102 -12.66 38.41 -31.26
CA VAL A 102 -11.65 37.43 -31.65
C VAL A 102 -10.92 36.93 -30.40
N GLU A 103 -10.99 35.60 -30.19
CA GLU A 103 -10.20 34.91 -29.18
C GLU A 103 -9.08 34.14 -29.87
N VAL A 104 -7.83 34.50 -29.59
CA VAL A 104 -6.65 33.83 -30.12
C VAL A 104 -6.15 32.86 -29.06
N GLY A 105 -6.15 31.56 -29.39
CA GLY A 105 -5.81 30.49 -28.46
C GLY A 105 -4.97 29.39 -29.12
N ALA A 106 -4.75 28.28 -28.39
CA ALA A 106 -4.17 27.08 -28.96
C ALA A 106 -5.16 26.40 -29.92
N ASP A 107 -4.67 25.60 -30.86
CA ASP A 107 -5.52 24.78 -31.71
C ASP A 107 -6.16 23.64 -30.89
N THR A 108 -7.37 23.90 -30.40
CA THR A 108 -8.11 22.96 -29.56
C THR A 108 -8.54 21.72 -30.33
N ALA A 109 -8.70 21.78 -31.64
CA ALA A 109 -9.09 20.64 -32.46
C ALA A 109 -7.95 19.67 -32.66
N ASP A 110 -6.76 20.17 -32.93
CA ASP A 110 -5.54 19.35 -33.03
C ASP A 110 -5.15 18.77 -31.68
N MET A 111 -5.20 19.60 -30.64
CA MET A 111 -4.94 19.16 -29.27
C MET A 111 -5.90 18.06 -28.83
N ALA A 112 -7.20 18.15 -29.13
CA ALA A 112 -8.17 17.10 -28.82
C ALA A 112 -7.87 15.79 -29.55
N ARG A 113 -7.42 15.86 -30.82
CA ARG A 113 -6.98 14.68 -31.59
C ARG A 113 -5.74 14.05 -30.96
N SER A 114 -4.75 14.83 -30.57
CA SER A 114 -3.52 14.37 -29.93
C SER A 114 -3.81 13.73 -28.56
N ILE A 115 -4.68 14.33 -27.74
CA ILE A 115 -5.14 13.77 -26.47
C ILE A 115 -5.84 12.43 -26.71
N LYS A 116 -6.76 12.36 -27.69
CA LYS A 116 -7.48 11.12 -28.01
C LYS A 116 -6.57 10.00 -28.50
N ALA A 117 -5.49 10.34 -29.22
CA ALA A 117 -4.46 9.38 -29.64
C ALA A 117 -3.62 8.89 -28.45
N ALA A 118 -3.24 9.78 -27.52
CA ALA A 118 -2.44 9.45 -26.35
C ALA A 118 -3.23 8.67 -25.29
N VAL A 119 -4.53 9.02 -25.09
CA VAL A 119 -5.42 8.40 -24.08
C VAL A 119 -6.78 8.07 -24.72
N PRO A 120 -6.90 6.93 -25.43
CA PRO A 120 -8.12 6.58 -26.20
C PRO A 120 -9.38 6.47 -25.34
N ASN A 121 -9.26 6.04 -24.08
CA ASN A 121 -10.36 5.79 -23.15
C ASN A 121 -10.78 7.04 -22.34
N SER A 122 -10.26 8.22 -22.66
CA SER A 122 -10.64 9.46 -21.98
C SER A 122 -11.80 10.18 -22.66
N SER A 123 -12.59 10.90 -21.86
CA SER A 123 -13.63 11.82 -22.31
C SER A 123 -13.25 13.24 -21.97
N VAL A 124 -12.11 13.69 -22.51
CA VAL A 124 -11.56 15.03 -22.27
C VAL A 124 -12.04 15.99 -23.35
N LYS A 125 -12.60 17.13 -22.92
CA LYS A 125 -12.94 18.27 -23.77
C LYS A 125 -11.94 19.37 -23.56
N VAL A 126 -11.42 19.90 -24.66
CA VAL A 126 -10.51 21.04 -24.69
C VAL A 126 -11.26 22.27 -25.13
N SER A 127 -11.11 23.36 -24.40
CA SER A 127 -11.69 24.65 -24.75
C SER A 127 -10.70 25.76 -24.39
N THR A 128 -10.80 26.93 -25.07
CA THR A 128 -10.08 28.13 -24.68
C THR A 128 -10.98 29.05 -23.85
N VAL A 129 -10.41 29.68 -22.86
CA VAL A 129 -11.05 30.70 -22.05
C VAL A 129 -10.05 31.82 -21.82
N ASN A 130 -10.31 32.99 -22.39
CA ASN A 130 -9.41 34.14 -22.33
C ASN A 130 -7.96 33.82 -22.77
N GLY A 131 -7.81 33.07 -23.86
CA GLY A 131 -6.51 32.64 -24.40
C GLY A 131 -5.83 31.50 -23.61
N ARG A 132 -6.44 31.00 -22.53
CA ARG A 132 -5.93 29.86 -21.73
C ARG A 132 -6.63 28.59 -22.12
N VAL A 133 -5.90 27.48 -22.09
CA VAL A 133 -6.48 26.15 -22.33
C VAL A 133 -7.16 25.65 -21.08
N ARG A 134 -8.44 25.29 -21.20
CA ARG A 134 -9.22 24.61 -20.17
C ARG A 134 -9.49 23.19 -20.60
N LEU A 135 -9.09 22.25 -19.74
CA LEU A 135 -9.38 20.82 -19.83
C LEU A 135 -10.55 20.48 -18.92
N SER A 136 -11.54 19.78 -19.45
CA SER A 136 -12.71 19.31 -18.68
C SER A 136 -13.13 17.93 -19.13
N GLY A 137 -13.83 17.20 -18.27
CA GLY A 137 -14.27 15.84 -18.56
C GLY A 137 -13.68 14.81 -17.62
N THR A 138 -13.65 13.57 -18.03
CA THR A 138 -13.23 12.44 -17.17
C THR A 138 -12.09 11.66 -17.80
N VAL A 139 -11.16 11.22 -16.94
CA VAL A 139 -10.05 10.31 -17.25
C VAL A 139 -10.10 9.10 -16.33
N SER A 140 -9.61 7.95 -16.78
CA SER A 140 -9.71 6.69 -16.06
C SER A 140 -8.83 6.62 -14.82
N ASP A 141 -7.63 7.19 -14.88
CA ASP A 141 -6.59 7.04 -13.86
C ASP A 141 -5.65 8.26 -13.82
N SER A 142 -4.84 8.37 -12.77
CA SER A 142 -3.90 9.47 -12.56
C SER A 142 -2.78 9.51 -13.61
N GLU A 143 -2.35 8.36 -14.12
CA GLU A 143 -1.34 8.26 -15.18
C GLU A 143 -1.89 8.87 -16.50
N SER A 144 -3.13 8.53 -16.84
CA SER A 144 -3.84 9.10 -17.99
C SER A 144 -4.01 10.61 -17.86
N MET A 145 -4.31 11.11 -16.66
CA MET A 145 -4.40 12.56 -16.41
C MET A 145 -3.07 13.25 -16.66
N GLN A 146 -1.97 12.67 -16.18
CA GLN A 146 -0.63 13.24 -16.40
C GLN A 146 -0.25 13.24 -17.88
N LYS A 147 -0.53 12.17 -18.62
CA LYS A 147 -0.31 12.09 -20.07
C LYS A 147 -1.07 13.19 -20.84
N VAL A 148 -2.33 13.46 -20.43
CA VAL A 148 -3.11 14.56 -21.02
C VAL A 148 -2.44 15.90 -20.75
N LEU A 149 -1.96 16.17 -19.53
CA LEU A 149 -1.27 17.41 -19.18
C LEU A 149 0.05 17.54 -19.96
N ASP A 150 0.82 16.46 -20.09
CA ASP A 150 2.08 16.44 -20.83
C ASP A 150 1.87 16.76 -22.33
N VAL A 151 0.81 16.23 -22.94
CA VAL A 151 0.44 16.55 -24.33
C VAL A 151 0.08 18.03 -24.45
N VAL A 152 -0.73 18.58 -23.54
CA VAL A 152 -1.19 19.96 -23.60
C VAL A 152 -0.06 20.98 -23.37
N THR A 153 0.92 20.66 -22.53
CA THR A 153 2.08 21.54 -22.29
C THR A 153 2.91 21.75 -23.56
N GLN A 154 2.93 20.79 -24.49
CA GLN A 154 3.67 20.90 -25.76
C GLN A 154 3.10 21.96 -26.70
N TYR A 155 1.82 22.35 -26.52
CA TYR A 155 1.18 23.39 -27.35
C TYR A 155 1.47 24.82 -26.88
N GLY A 156 2.33 25.01 -25.87
CA GLY A 156 2.84 26.31 -25.46
C GLY A 156 1.79 27.25 -24.83
N SER A 157 0.69 26.73 -24.33
CA SER A 157 -0.32 27.56 -23.64
C SER A 157 0.25 28.19 -22.36
N PRO A 158 0.05 29.51 -22.14
CA PRO A 158 0.63 30.23 -21.01
C PRO A 158 0.10 29.74 -19.64
N ALA A 159 -1.08 29.16 -19.61
CA ALA A 159 -1.64 28.54 -18.40
C ALA A 159 -2.70 27.50 -18.78
N ILE A 160 -2.68 26.36 -18.09
CA ILE A 160 -3.63 25.27 -18.23
C ILE A 160 -4.59 25.30 -17.04
N ILE A 161 -5.89 25.34 -17.31
CA ILE A 161 -6.95 25.22 -16.30
C ILE A 161 -7.41 23.77 -16.33
N ASN A 162 -6.96 22.97 -15.35
CA ASN A 162 -7.35 21.57 -15.24
C ASN A 162 -8.63 21.46 -14.39
N THR A 163 -9.73 21.05 -15.01
CA THR A 163 -11.02 20.71 -14.37
C THR A 163 -11.44 19.27 -14.71
N MET A 164 -10.47 18.42 -15.07
CA MET A 164 -10.73 16.99 -15.28
C MET A 164 -10.99 16.30 -13.95
N THR A 165 -11.83 15.27 -13.97
CA THR A 165 -12.12 14.41 -12.84
C THR A 165 -11.77 12.97 -13.18
N LEU A 166 -11.36 12.19 -12.19
CA LEU A 166 -11.15 10.76 -12.36
C LEU A 166 -12.51 10.05 -12.42
N THR A 167 -12.64 9.08 -13.32
CA THR A 167 -13.85 8.27 -13.45
C THR A 167 -13.92 7.27 -12.30
N GLY A 168 -14.57 7.68 -11.21
CA GLY A 168 -14.69 6.90 -9.99
C GLY A 168 -13.42 6.94 -9.14
N GLY A 169 -13.57 7.29 -7.88
CA GLY A 169 -12.48 7.16 -6.92
C GLY A 169 -12.14 5.67 -6.78
N GLN A 170 -11.08 5.22 -7.46
CA GLN A 170 -10.61 3.84 -7.31
C GLN A 170 -10.10 3.65 -5.89
N GLN A 171 -10.77 2.80 -5.13
CA GLN A 171 -10.35 2.43 -3.79
C GLN A 171 -9.54 1.15 -3.84
N VAL A 172 -8.45 1.13 -3.10
CA VAL A 172 -7.59 -0.04 -2.93
C VAL A 172 -7.67 -0.50 -1.50
N ASN A 173 -8.10 -1.74 -1.32
CA ASN A 173 -7.96 -2.47 -0.07
C ASN A 173 -6.63 -3.20 -0.10
N LEU A 174 -5.80 -2.99 0.92
CA LEU A 174 -4.55 -3.70 1.10
C LEU A 174 -4.66 -4.66 2.27
N GLU A 175 -4.52 -5.95 1.99
CA GLU A 175 -4.39 -7.02 2.97
C GLU A 175 -2.89 -7.34 3.12
N VAL A 176 -2.37 -7.22 4.34
CA VAL A 176 -0.99 -7.59 4.67
C VAL A 176 -1.02 -8.76 5.63
N ARG A 177 -0.25 -9.81 5.34
CA ARG A 177 -0.12 -10.99 6.21
C ARG A 177 1.32 -11.08 6.67
N ILE A 178 1.52 -10.98 7.98
CA ILE A 178 2.82 -11.09 8.63
C ILE A 178 2.81 -12.37 9.43
N LEU A 179 3.56 -13.37 8.95
CA LEU A 179 3.65 -14.69 9.57
C LEU A 179 5.06 -14.87 10.14
N GLU A 180 5.12 -15.27 11.39
CA GLU A 180 6.36 -15.59 12.08
C GLU A 180 6.22 -16.95 12.73
N ALA A 181 7.21 -17.82 12.55
CA ALA A 181 7.32 -19.10 13.21
C ALA A 181 8.68 -19.19 13.92
N GLN A 182 8.65 -19.38 15.22
CA GLN A 182 9.85 -19.60 16.03
C GLN A 182 9.86 -21.04 16.50
N ARG A 183 10.96 -21.74 16.28
CA ARG A 183 11.19 -23.11 16.70
C ARG A 183 12.39 -23.17 17.61
N ASP A 184 12.17 -23.62 18.82
CA ASP A 184 13.21 -23.81 19.83
C ASP A 184 13.43 -25.31 20.07
N ALA A 185 14.66 -25.75 19.93
CA ALA A 185 15.05 -27.11 20.27
C ALA A 185 16.25 -27.08 21.20
N GLY A 186 16.12 -27.73 22.34
CA GLY A 186 17.20 -27.84 23.33
C GLY A 186 17.41 -29.27 23.76
N ARG A 187 18.67 -29.69 23.87
CA ARG A 187 19.08 -30.97 24.46
C ARG A 187 20.18 -30.71 25.44
N LYS A 188 20.03 -31.26 26.63
CA LYS A 188 21.05 -31.25 27.68
C LYS A 188 21.27 -32.67 28.15
N LEU A 189 22.53 -33.09 28.16
CA LEU A 189 22.93 -34.39 28.75
C LEU A 189 24.18 -34.16 29.57
N GLY A 190 24.14 -34.44 30.86
CA GLY A 190 25.27 -34.28 31.75
C GLY A 190 25.22 -35.22 32.92
N ILE A 191 26.41 -35.59 33.42
CA ILE A 191 26.58 -36.38 34.62
C ILE A 191 27.39 -35.59 35.60
N SER A 192 26.90 -35.37 36.80
CA SER A 192 27.59 -34.75 37.91
C SER A 192 27.86 -35.79 38.99
N TRP A 193 29.06 -35.75 39.58
CA TRP A 193 29.49 -36.60 40.65
C TRP A 193 29.62 -35.79 41.93
N GLU A 194 28.96 -36.25 42.97
CA GLU A 194 29.07 -35.67 44.29
C GLU A 194 29.66 -36.72 45.22
N GLY A 195 30.76 -36.39 45.85
CA GLY A 195 31.42 -37.25 46.83
C GLY A 195 31.54 -36.57 48.18
N SER A 196 31.32 -37.28 49.29
CA SER A 196 31.67 -36.80 50.60
C SER A 196 32.49 -37.87 51.36
N VAL A 197 33.53 -37.37 52.07
CA VAL A 197 34.39 -38.18 52.91
C VAL A 197 34.49 -37.50 54.28
N GLY A 198 34.08 -38.14 55.34
CA GLY A 198 34.14 -37.57 56.68
C GLY A 198 33.33 -36.30 56.88
N GLY A 199 32.24 -36.08 56.13
CA GLY A 199 31.40 -34.87 56.19
C GLY A 199 31.89 -33.71 55.33
N ILE A 200 33.00 -33.85 54.59
CA ILE A 200 33.50 -32.86 53.63
C ILE A 200 33.00 -33.30 52.25
N GLY A 201 32.04 -32.56 51.71
CA GLY A 201 31.51 -32.76 50.35
C GLY A 201 32.38 -32.11 49.30
N THR A 202 32.59 -32.81 48.17
CA THR A 202 33.18 -32.25 46.94
C THR A 202 32.36 -32.66 45.76
N THR A 203 32.11 -31.69 44.83
CA THR A 203 31.39 -31.93 43.58
C THR A 203 32.41 -31.96 42.44
N ILE A 204 32.46 -33.04 41.69
CA ILE A 204 33.32 -33.23 40.53
C ILE A 204 32.40 -33.36 39.29
N GLY A 205 32.64 -32.49 38.35
CA GLY A 205 31.86 -32.46 37.10
C GLY A 205 31.03 -31.21 37.00
N GLY A 206 31.03 -30.56 35.83
CA GLY A 206 30.19 -29.40 35.52
C GLY A 206 28.77 -29.86 35.30
N GLY A 207 28.05 -30.27 36.35
CA GLY A 207 26.60 -30.42 36.27
C GLY A 207 25.96 -29.09 35.90
N PRO A 208 24.82 -29.09 35.22
CA PRO A 208 24.05 -27.86 35.08
C PRO A 208 23.72 -27.35 36.47
N GLU A 209 23.79 -26.00 36.60
CA GLU A 209 23.51 -25.28 37.85
C GLU A 209 22.39 -25.92 38.65
N ASN A 210 22.68 -26.16 39.93
CA ASN A 210 21.82 -26.77 40.91
C ASN A 210 20.36 -26.31 40.71
N PRO A 211 19.36 -27.15 40.52
CA PRO A 211 17.97 -26.75 40.45
C PRO A 211 17.47 -26.34 41.84
N SER A 212 18.03 -25.30 42.42
CA SER A 212 17.46 -24.66 43.58
C SER A 212 16.35 -23.74 43.08
N SER A 213 15.22 -24.29 42.89
CA SER A 213 13.89 -23.70 43.00
C SER A 213 12.88 -24.22 41.96
N GLY A 214 12.07 -25.16 42.36
CA GLY A 214 10.64 -25.05 42.11
C GLY A 214 10.04 -25.46 40.77
N ALA A 215 10.79 -25.96 39.80
CA ALA A 215 10.18 -26.53 38.60
C ALA A 215 10.46 -28.06 38.60
N GLY A 216 9.39 -28.86 38.64
CA GLY A 216 9.43 -30.32 38.67
C GLY A 216 10.31 -30.88 37.55
N SER A 217 11.51 -31.27 37.92
CA SER A 217 12.53 -31.80 37.01
C SER A 217 12.23 -33.30 36.78
N PHE A 218 11.46 -33.60 35.73
CA PHE A 218 11.30 -34.97 35.24
C PHE A 218 12.57 -35.57 34.61
N SER A 219 13.71 -34.88 34.68
CA SER A 219 14.89 -35.17 33.88
C SER A 219 16.17 -35.50 34.64
N SER A 220 16.12 -35.68 35.97
CA SER A 220 17.30 -36.04 36.73
C SER A 220 17.12 -37.42 37.38
N PHE A 221 18.03 -38.35 37.08
CA PHE A 221 18.19 -39.62 37.77
C PHE A 221 19.34 -39.51 38.77
N VAL A 222 19.05 -39.78 40.04
CA VAL A 222 20.08 -39.88 41.09
C VAL A 222 20.36 -41.33 41.38
N THR A 223 21.60 -41.77 41.20
CA THR A 223 22.05 -43.10 41.53
C THR A 223 23.20 -42.98 42.53
N SER A 224 23.04 -43.54 43.71
CA SER A 224 24.16 -43.68 44.65
C SER A 224 25.01 -44.88 44.24
N VAL A 225 26.27 -44.64 43.94
CA VAL A 225 27.21 -45.68 43.45
C VAL A 225 27.97 -46.36 44.60
N LEU A 226 28.11 -45.67 45.74
CA LEU A 226 28.79 -46.23 46.91
C LEU A 226 28.16 -45.69 48.18
N SER A 227 27.45 -46.55 48.91
CA SER A 227 26.81 -46.16 50.19
C SER A 227 27.12 -47.19 51.32
N GLY A 228 28.19 -47.99 51.22
CA GLY A 228 28.48 -49.08 52.13
C GLY A 228 29.78 -48.89 52.95
N VAL A 229 30.57 -47.84 52.74
CA VAL A 229 31.80 -47.60 53.53
C VAL A 229 31.53 -46.47 54.51
N SER A 230 31.78 -46.73 55.79
CA SER A 230 31.56 -45.77 56.88
C SER A 230 32.22 -44.44 56.60
N GLY A 231 31.44 -43.34 56.38
CA GLY A 231 31.93 -41.98 56.16
C GLY A 231 32.24 -41.61 54.70
N VAL A 232 31.97 -42.49 53.70
CA VAL A 232 32.18 -42.17 52.27
C VAL A 232 30.85 -42.34 51.52
N SER A 233 30.44 -41.33 50.82
CA SER A 233 29.33 -41.40 49.86
C SER A 233 29.75 -40.89 48.50
N LEU A 234 29.35 -41.55 47.43
CA LEU A 234 29.51 -41.13 46.04
C LEU A 234 28.17 -41.22 45.35
N THR A 235 27.72 -40.10 44.84
CA THR A 235 26.43 -39.96 44.14
C THR A 235 26.67 -39.48 42.72
N ALA A 236 26.13 -40.17 41.74
CA ALA A 236 26.08 -39.74 40.34
C ALA A 236 24.70 -39.25 40.02
N THR A 237 24.60 -38.02 39.55
CA THR A 237 23.35 -37.43 39.08
C THR A 237 23.40 -37.31 37.56
N ILE A 238 22.49 -37.98 36.87
CA ILE A 238 22.34 -37.93 35.43
C ILE A 238 21.21 -36.93 35.11
N ASN A 239 21.53 -35.90 34.39
CA ASN A 239 20.58 -34.89 33.88
C ASN A 239 20.41 -35.08 32.38
N ALA A 240 19.25 -35.48 31.94
CA ALA A 240 18.89 -35.58 30.54
C ALA A 240 17.59 -34.79 30.28
N LEU A 241 17.64 -33.81 29.44
CA LEU A 241 16.49 -32.95 29.12
C LEU A 241 16.45 -32.69 27.61
N GLU A 242 15.30 -32.92 27.03
CA GLU A 242 14.96 -32.47 25.67
C GLU A 242 13.77 -31.50 25.73
N THR A 243 13.94 -30.32 25.16
CA THR A 243 12.89 -29.30 25.06
C THR A 243 12.60 -28.99 23.61
N LYS A 244 11.32 -28.89 23.25
CA LYS A 244 10.86 -28.49 21.93
C LYS A 244 9.77 -27.46 22.10
N GLY A 245 9.95 -26.29 21.51
CA GLY A 245 8.99 -25.19 21.49
C GLY A 245 8.64 -24.79 20.07
N LEU A 246 7.39 -24.46 19.84
CA LEU A 246 6.93 -23.86 18.60
C LEU A 246 5.97 -22.72 18.93
N VAL A 247 6.34 -21.51 18.49
CA VAL A 247 5.49 -20.32 18.59
C VAL A 247 5.17 -19.87 17.18
N ARG A 248 3.91 -19.59 16.91
CA ARG A 248 3.45 -19.01 15.63
C ARG A 248 2.72 -17.72 15.92
N THR A 249 3.10 -16.67 15.24
CA THR A 249 2.45 -15.38 15.30
C THR A 249 1.91 -15.02 13.92
N LEU A 250 0.66 -14.59 13.86
CA LEU A 250 0.01 -14.14 12.64
C LEU A 250 -0.62 -12.78 12.92
N ALA A 251 -0.29 -11.81 12.08
CA ALA A 251 -0.95 -10.50 12.06
C ALA A 251 -1.46 -10.23 10.63
N GLU A 252 -2.74 -9.88 10.51
CA GLU A 252 -3.40 -9.62 9.23
C GLU A 252 -4.10 -8.25 9.23
N PRO A 253 -3.34 -7.13 9.24
CA PRO A 253 -3.95 -5.81 9.07
C PRO A 253 -4.49 -5.64 7.65
N ASN A 254 -5.63 -4.98 7.59
CA ASN A 254 -6.36 -4.72 6.36
C ASN A 254 -6.87 -3.27 6.41
N LEU A 255 -6.64 -2.52 5.34
CA LEU A 255 -6.97 -1.10 5.29
C LEU A 255 -7.32 -0.69 3.86
N THR A 256 -8.32 0.19 3.71
CA THR A 256 -8.79 0.68 2.41
C THR A 256 -8.57 2.17 2.30
N THR A 257 -8.06 2.63 1.15
CA THR A 257 -7.91 4.05 0.83
C THR A 257 -8.13 4.33 -0.66
N LEU A 258 -8.26 5.61 -1.00
CA LEU A 258 -8.30 6.07 -2.38
C LEU A 258 -6.92 6.01 -3.04
N SER A 259 -6.88 5.78 -4.35
CA SER A 259 -5.66 5.89 -5.16
C SER A 259 -4.98 7.25 -4.96
N GLY A 260 -3.68 7.25 -4.66
CA GLY A 260 -2.86 8.44 -4.40
C GLY A 260 -2.97 9.01 -2.99
N VAL A 261 -3.78 8.43 -2.10
CA VAL A 261 -3.97 8.93 -0.73
C VAL A 261 -3.29 8.01 0.28
N LYS A 262 -2.46 8.57 1.15
CA LYS A 262 -1.84 7.85 2.27
C LYS A 262 -2.90 7.50 3.32
N ALA A 263 -2.88 6.25 3.77
CA ALA A 263 -3.68 5.79 4.91
C ALA A 263 -2.80 5.15 5.96
N SER A 264 -3.24 5.23 7.23
CA SER A 264 -2.55 4.65 8.39
C SER A 264 -3.58 4.01 9.31
N PHE A 265 -3.22 2.84 9.82
CA PHE A 265 -3.99 2.07 10.79
C PHE A 265 -3.06 1.58 11.89
N LEU A 266 -3.48 1.69 13.15
CA LEU A 266 -2.76 1.18 14.32
C LEU A 266 -3.74 0.42 15.21
N ALA A 267 -3.42 -0.84 15.47
CA ALA A 267 -4.11 -1.68 16.46
C ALA A 267 -3.10 -2.10 17.53
N GLY A 268 -3.18 -1.51 18.73
CA GLY A 268 -2.22 -1.74 19.79
C GLY A 268 -2.52 -0.91 21.02
N GLY A 269 -1.48 -0.58 21.77
CA GLY A 269 -1.52 0.22 22.96
C GLY A 269 -0.38 1.21 23.04
N GLN A 270 -0.26 1.88 24.18
CA GLN A 270 0.82 2.82 24.49
C GLN A 270 1.51 2.42 25.77
N VAL A 271 2.83 2.57 25.80
CA VAL A 271 3.64 2.35 27.00
C VAL A 271 4.35 3.64 27.35
N PRO A 272 4.27 4.10 28.61
CA PRO A 272 5.04 5.26 29.07
C PRO A 272 6.52 4.92 29.18
N ILE A 273 7.37 5.72 28.55
CA ILE A 273 8.81 5.67 28.66
C ILE A 273 9.26 6.90 29.46
N ARG A 274 10.15 6.69 30.42
CA ARG A 274 10.74 7.81 31.16
C ARG A 274 11.88 8.43 30.35
N VAL A 275 11.70 9.71 30.03
CA VAL A 275 12.73 10.51 29.37
C VAL A 275 13.24 11.53 30.39
N ALA A 276 14.55 11.53 30.65
CA ALA A 276 15.15 12.55 31.49
C ALA A 276 15.34 13.83 30.67
N ASP A 277 14.77 14.92 31.13
CA ASP A 277 15.04 16.26 30.60
C ASP A 277 16.44 16.73 31.03
N SER A 278 16.99 17.72 30.31
CA SER A 278 18.29 18.35 30.59
C SER A 278 18.43 18.88 32.03
N ASN A 279 17.33 19.06 32.74
CA ASN A 279 17.26 19.50 34.14
C ASN A 279 17.05 18.34 35.14
N ASN A 280 17.28 17.08 34.73
CA ASN A 280 17.08 15.88 35.55
C ASN A 280 15.61 15.65 36.03
N ASN A 281 14.64 16.30 35.40
CA ASN A 281 13.23 16.01 35.61
C ASN A 281 12.81 14.84 34.71
N ALA A 282 12.23 13.80 35.30
CA ALA A 282 11.67 12.68 34.54
C ALA A 282 10.33 13.08 33.92
N THR A 283 10.27 13.13 32.60
CA THR A 283 9.03 13.29 31.84
C THR A 283 8.61 11.93 31.28
N LEU A 284 7.30 11.68 31.18
CA LEU A 284 6.77 10.48 30.56
C LEU A 284 6.48 10.76 29.06
N ASP A 285 7.11 9.99 28.21
CA ASP A 285 6.80 9.92 26.78
C ASP A 285 6.04 8.62 26.50
N TYR A 286 4.96 8.71 25.72
CA TYR A 286 4.11 7.55 25.40
C TYR A 286 4.48 7.04 24.02
N ARG A 287 4.97 5.78 23.97
CA ARG A 287 5.31 5.13 22.73
C ARG A 287 4.26 4.10 22.35
N ASP A 288 3.77 4.20 21.10
CA ASP A 288 2.86 3.23 20.52
C ASP A 288 3.53 1.88 20.30
N PHE A 289 2.80 0.79 20.51
CA PHE A 289 3.18 -0.55 20.12
C PHE A 289 1.96 -1.30 19.59
N GLY A 290 2.19 -2.37 18.84
CA GLY A 290 1.13 -3.19 18.23
C GLY A 290 1.35 -3.39 16.76
N VAL A 291 0.27 -3.54 15.99
CA VAL A 291 0.28 -3.72 14.55
C VAL A 291 -0.06 -2.39 13.89
N ARG A 292 0.90 -1.84 13.15
CA ARG A 292 0.74 -0.61 12.36
C ARG A 292 0.87 -0.93 10.88
N LEU A 293 0.00 -0.38 10.08
CA LEU A 293 0.07 -0.43 8.62
C LEU A 293 -0.09 0.98 8.06
N GLU A 294 0.91 1.45 7.38
CA GLU A 294 0.83 2.67 6.56
C GLU A 294 1.04 2.29 5.10
N PHE A 295 0.24 2.84 4.20
CA PHE A 295 0.46 2.64 2.79
C PHE A 295 -0.13 3.75 1.92
N THR A 296 0.40 3.86 0.71
CA THR A 296 -0.06 4.78 -0.33
C THR A 296 -0.15 4.00 -1.64
N PRO A 297 -1.36 3.68 -2.12
CA PRO A 297 -1.54 2.99 -3.39
C PRO A 297 -1.67 3.99 -4.54
N VAL A 298 -1.18 3.63 -5.72
CA VAL A 298 -1.43 4.34 -6.98
C VAL A 298 -1.90 3.33 -8.01
N VAL A 299 -3.14 3.48 -8.48
CA VAL A 299 -3.68 2.63 -9.54
C VAL A 299 -3.19 3.15 -10.88
N LEU A 300 -2.49 2.28 -11.61
CA LEU A 300 -1.92 2.53 -12.92
C LEU A 300 -2.83 1.97 -14.03
N SER A 301 -2.50 2.31 -15.26
CA SER A 301 -3.19 1.77 -16.43
C SER A 301 -3.08 0.24 -16.50
N GLY A 302 -4.16 -0.43 -16.95
CA GLY A 302 -4.19 -1.90 -17.09
C GLY A 302 -4.39 -2.67 -15.79
N GLY A 303 -4.92 -2.06 -14.73
CA GLY A 303 -5.25 -2.73 -13.47
C GLY A 303 -4.04 -3.09 -12.61
N ARG A 304 -2.89 -2.42 -12.86
CA ARG A 304 -1.71 -2.51 -12.00
C ARG A 304 -1.84 -1.52 -10.85
N ILE A 305 -1.37 -1.92 -9.69
CA ILE A 305 -1.41 -1.12 -8.46
C ILE A 305 0.01 -1.03 -7.93
N GLN A 306 0.56 0.17 -7.94
CA GLN A 306 1.81 0.47 -7.26
C GLN A 306 1.49 0.83 -5.81
N ILE A 307 2.19 0.23 -4.87
CA ILE A 307 1.93 0.40 -3.44
C ILE A 307 3.25 0.69 -2.74
N HIS A 308 3.33 1.83 -2.10
CA HIS A 308 4.34 2.10 -1.10
C HIS A 308 3.75 1.75 0.27
N LEU A 309 4.38 0.83 1.00
CA LEU A 309 3.85 0.30 2.26
C LEU A 309 4.92 0.23 3.34
N THR A 310 4.50 0.53 4.57
CA THR A 310 5.34 0.48 5.77
C THR A 310 4.58 -0.25 6.89
N PRO A 311 4.48 -1.59 6.85
CA PRO A 311 3.93 -2.37 7.95
C PRO A 311 4.93 -2.45 9.10
N GLU A 312 4.41 -2.41 10.32
CA GLU A 312 5.18 -2.57 11.56
C GLU A 312 4.40 -3.47 12.51
N VAL A 313 5.08 -4.44 13.11
CA VAL A 313 4.58 -5.23 14.24
C VAL A 313 5.54 -5.06 15.40
N SER A 314 5.07 -4.46 16.47
CA SER A 314 5.83 -4.26 17.69
C SER A 314 5.13 -4.87 18.89
N GLY A 315 5.89 -5.51 19.76
CA GLY A 315 5.41 -6.13 20.98
C GLY A 315 6.34 -5.85 22.14
N LEU A 316 5.78 -5.88 23.35
CA LEU A 316 6.57 -5.75 24.57
C LEU A 316 7.31 -7.06 24.83
N ALA A 317 8.64 -7.02 24.83
CA ALA A 317 9.51 -8.18 25.05
C ALA A 317 9.88 -8.39 26.51
N GLY A 318 9.69 -7.39 27.36
CA GLY A 318 10.06 -7.41 28.77
C GLY A 318 10.43 -6.03 29.27
N THR A 319 11.11 -5.99 30.39
CA THR A 319 11.63 -4.76 31.00
C THR A 319 13.09 -4.93 31.33
N THR A 320 13.87 -3.85 31.33
CA THR A 320 15.30 -3.85 31.67
C THR A 320 15.63 -2.79 32.70
N GLY A 321 16.74 -3.02 33.43
CA GLY A 321 17.25 -2.10 34.44
C GLY A 321 16.44 -2.05 35.73
N GLN A 322 16.90 -1.25 36.69
CA GLN A 322 16.24 -1.05 37.99
C GLN A 322 14.92 -0.29 37.87
N ASN A 323 14.76 0.49 36.79
CA ASN A 323 13.57 1.29 36.52
C ASN A 323 12.49 0.50 35.75
N GLN A 324 12.72 -0.75 35.40
CA GLN A 324 11.83 -1.60 34.60
C GLN A 324 11.44 -0.94 33.27
N ASP A 325 12.41 -0.34 32.57
CA ASP A 325 12.17 0.27 31.27
C ASP A 325 11.73 -0.76 30.24
N PRO A 326 10.68 -0.51 29.44
CA PRO A 326 10.15 -1.50 28.49
C PRO A 326 11.10 -1.75 27.33
N ILE A 327 11.23 -3.01 26.95
CA ILE A 327 11.95 -3.45 25.75
C ILE A 327 10.92 -3.85 24.69
N PHE A 328 11.10 -3.36 23.46
CA PHE A 328 10.24 -3.68 22.33
C PHE A 328 10.94 -4.58 21.33
N ASN A 329 10.25 -5.62 20.89
CA ASN A 329 10.61 -6.34 19.68
C ASN A 329 9.81 -5.75 18.54
N THR A 330 10.51 -5.19 17.54
CA THR A 330 9.88 -4.53 16.41
C THR A 330 10.30 -5.20 15.11
N ARG A 331 9.33 -5.44 14.23
CA ARG A 331 9.53 -5.90 12.86
C ARG A 331 8.90 -4.86 11.96
N THR A 332 9.71 -4.20 11.16
CA THR A 332 9.28 -3.16 10.22
C THR A 332 9.81 -3.44 8.83
N LEU A 333 9.06 -3.05 7.85
CA LEU A 333 9.41 -3.11 6.43
C LEU A 333 9.08 -1.76 5.82
N ASP A 334 9.89 -1.30 4.88
CA ASP A 334 9.59 -0.18 3.99
C ASP A 334 9.87 -0.63 2.57
N ALA A 335 8.84 -0.68 1.72
CA ALA A 335 8.97 -1.18 0.37
C ALA A 335 7.94 -0.54 -0.58
N THR A 336 8.32 -0.51 -1.86
CA THR A 336 7.40 -0.17 -2.95
C THR A 336 7.32 -1.35 -3.89
N VAL A 337 6.11 -1.83 -4.15
CA VAL A 337 5.84 -2.97 -5.02
C VAL A 337 4.76 -2.63 -6.03
N GLU A 338 4.79 -3.30 -7.19
CA GLU A 338 3.76 -3.20 -8.21
C GLU A 338 3.12 -4.56 -8.42
N LEU A 339 1.81 -4.66 -8.25
CA LEU A 339 1.02 -5.88 -8.29
C LEU A 339 -0.26 -5.68 -9.11
N ARG A 340 -0.84 -6.75 -9.58
CA ARG A 340 -2.19 -6.73 -10.15
C ARG A 340 -3.25 -6.89 -9.08
N ASP A 341 -4.48 -6.51 -9.40
CA ASP A 341 -5.63 -6.72 -8.53
C ASP A 341 -5.75 -8.19 -8.10
N GLY A 342 -5.84 -8.43 -6.78
CA GLY A 342 -5.91 -9.77 -6.18
C GLY A 342 -4.62 -10.60 -6.21
N GLN A 343 -3.52 -10.08 -6.74
CA GLN A 343 -2.24 -10.79 -6.79
C GLN A 343 -1.52 -10.70 -5.44
N SER A 344 -1.20 -11.85 -4.86
CA SER A 344 -0.40 -11.94 -3.62
C SER A 344 1.07 -12.03 -3.95
N PHE A 345 1.91 -11.33 -3.18
CA PHE A 345 3.35 -11.35 -3.32
C PHE A 345 4.05 -11.30 -1.98
N SER A 346 5.11 -12.10 -1.80
CA SER A 346 5.97 -12.04 -0.62
C SER A 346 6.98 -10.92 -0.78
N VAL A 347 6.82 -9.84 0.00
CA VAL A 347 7.66 -8.64 -0.09
C VAL A 347 8.92 -8.79 0.74
N ALA A 348 8.83 -9.49 1.88
CA ALA A 348 9.98 -9.71 2.76
C ALA A 348 9.93 -11.12 3.35
N GLY A 349 11.11 -11.63 3.67
CA GLY A 349 11.29 -12.89 4.38
C GLY A 349 12.59 -12.89 5.17
N LEU A 350 12.60 -13.59 6.30
CA LEU A 350 13.78 -13.82 7.12
C LEU A 350 13.80 -15.29 7.51
N LEU A 351 14.95 -15.93 7.37
CA LEU A 351 15.26 -17.22 7.99
C LEU A 351 16.52 -17.02 8.82
N GLN A 352 16.36 -17.15 10.13
CA GLN A 352 17.47 -17.07 11.09
C GLN A 352 17.59 -18.40 11.82
N ASN A 353 18.79 -18.91 11.94
CA ASN A 353 19.08 -20.15 12.62
C ASN A 353 20.31 -19.96 13.52
N ASP A 354 20.05 -19.88 14.82
CA ASP A 354 21.09 -19.73 15.83
C ASP A 354 21.28 -21.08 16.52
N THR A 355 22.48 -21.66 16.37
CA THR A 355 22.84 -22.93 16.99
C THR A 355 23.97 -22.73 17.95
N SER A 356 23.79 -23.14 19.19
CA SER A 356 24.78 -23.11 20.26
C SER A 356 25.08 -24.49 20.78
N LEU A 357 26.33 -24.87 20.79
CA LEU A 357 26.85 -26.06 21.42
C LEU A 357 27.81 -25.65 22.53
N ALA A 358 27.54 -26.10 23.73
CA ALA A 358 28.43 -25.95 24.88
C ALA A 358 28.75 -27.32 25.49
N GLN A 359 30.00 -27.55 25.76
CA GLN A 359 30.48 -28.77 26.42
C GLN A 359 31.40 -28.43 27.58
N ASN A 360 31.07 -28.91 28.73
CA ASN A 360 31.89 -28.83 29.93
C ASN A 360 32.39 -30.23 30.28
N GLN A 361 33.69 -30.40 30.42
CA GLN A 361 34.27 -31.73 30.72
C GLN A 361 35.45 -31.57 31.73
N LEU A 362 35.70 -32.70 32.44
CA LEU A 362 36.87 -32.80 33.27
C LEU A 362 38.10 -32.96 32.37
N PRO A 363 39.15 -32.11 32.53
CA PRO A 363 40.35 -32.23 31.71
C PRO A 363 40.96 -33.66 31.79
N TRP A 364 41.45 -34.14 30.65
CA TRP A 364 42.04 -35.47 30.41
C TRP A 364 41.06 -36.66 30.55
N VAL A 365 40.21 -36.71 31.57
CA VAL A 365 39.27 -37.80 31.80
C VAL A 365 38.08 -37.73 30.81
N GLY A 366 37.60 -36.53 30.50
CA GLY A 366 36.54 -36.30 29.52
C GLY A 366 36.92 -36.73 28.10
N ASP A 367 38.20 -36.82 27.76
CA ASP A 367 38.69 -37.15 26.42
C ASP A 367 38.84 -38.68 26.22
N VAL A 368 38.70 -39.48 27.30
CA VAL A 368 38.85 -40.94 27.22
C VAL A 368 37.66 -41.53 26.44
N PRO A 369 37.90 -42.34 25.39
CA PRO A 369 36.84 -43.00 24.66
C PRO A 369 35.93 -43.83 25.57
N VAL A 370 34.63 -43.74 25.36
CA VAL A 370 33.56 -44.42 26.10
C VAL A 370 33.35 -43.90 27.53
N ILE A 371 34.42 -43.91 28.38
CA ILE A 371 34.32 -43.52 29.79
C ILE A 371 34.23 -42.00 29.93
N GLY A 372 34.83 -41.24 29.02
CA GLY A 372 34.80 -39.75 29.05
C GLY A 372 33.39 -39.17 29.00
N SER A 373 32.44 -39.87 28.43
CA SER A 373 31.01 -39.45 28.40
C SER A 373 30.40 -39.32 29.81
N LEU A 374 30.92 -40.03 30.81
CA LEU A 374 30.46 -39.99 32.20
C LEU A 374 30.99 -38.73 32.96
N PHE A 375 31.99 -38.03 32.41
CA PHE A 375 32.64 -36.87 33.02
C PHE A 375 32.49 -35.60 32.19
N LYS A 376 31.48 -35.58 31.33
CA LYS A 376 31.16 -34.40 30.51
C LYS A 376 29.67 -34.10 30.52
N SER A 377 29.36 -32.81 30.36
CA SER A 377 28.05 -32.26 30.18
C SER A 377 27.97 -31.53 28.85
N SER A 378 26.99 -31.88 28.03
CA SER A 378 26.80 -31.27 26.72
C SER A 378 25.43 -30.60 26.68
N LYS A 379 25.41 -29.38 26.15
CA LYS A 379 24.20 -28.57 25.94
C LYS A 379 24.14 -28.17 24.46
N TYR A 380 23.06 -28.55 23.82
CA TYR A 380 22.72 -28.17 22.48
C TYR A 380 21.48 -27.28 22.53
N GLN A 381 21.51 -26.13 21.88
CA GLN A 381 20.39 -25.23 21.71
C GLN A 381 20.29 -24.79 20.25
N LYS A 382 19.11 -24.85 19.70
CA LYS A 382 18.81 -24.35 18.36
C LYS A 382 17.59 -23.44 18.44
N HIS A 383 17.75 -22.20 17.96
CA HIS A 383 16.67 -21.22 17.78
C HIS A 383 16.53 -20.96 16.30
N GLU A 384 15.39 -21.20 15.75
CA GLU A 384 15.07 -20.99 14.34
C GLU A 384 13.87 -20.06 14.23
N THR A 385 14.04 -18.95 13.52
CA THR A 385 12.99 -17.97 13.28
C THR A 385 12.77 -17.82 11.79
N GLU A 386 11.56 -18.05 11.36
CA GLU A 386 11.10 -17.81 9.98
C GLU A 386 10.09 -16.67 10.01
N LEU A 387 10.31 -15.63 9.19
CA LEU A 387 9.39 -14.51 9.01
C LEU A 387 9.06 -14.37 7.54
N VAL A 388 7.79 -14.18 7.21
CA VAL A 388 7.32 -13.89 5.85
C VAL A 388 6.27 -12.78 5.91
N VAL A 389 6.43 -11.78 5.03
CA VAL A 389 5.46 -10.71 4.83
C VAL A 389 4.86 -10.82 3.44
N ILE A 390 3.56 -11.06 3.36
CA ILE A 390 2.80 -11.22 2.12
C ILE A 390 1.83 -10.05 2.00
N VAL A 391 1.72 -9.48 0.82
CA VAL A 391 0.80 -8.38 0.51
C VAL A 391 -0.13 -8.75 -0.64
N THR A 392 -1.39 -8.33 -0.54
CA THR A 392 -2.43 -8.59 -1.55
C THR A 392 -3.30 -7.34 -1.69
N PRO A 393 -3.12 -6.54 -2.75
CA PRO A 393 -4.01 -5.43 -3.05
C PRO A 393 -5.30 -5.91 -3.73
N ARG A 394 -6.41 -5.24 -3.46
CA ARG A 394 -7.69 -5.46 -4.13
C ARG A 394 -8.35 -4.14 -4.47
N LEU A 395 -8.84 -4.01 -5.70
CA LEU A 395 -9.71 -2.90 -6.07
C LEU A 395 -11.10 -3.15 -5.49
N VAL A 396 -11.60 -2.19 -4.72
CA VAL A 396 -12.89 -2.30 -4.05
C VAL A 396 -13.79 -1.12 -4.40
N GLN A 397 -15.09 -1.37 -4.38
CA GLN A 397 -16.10 -0.34 -4.53
C GLN A 397 -16.94 -0.28 -3.24
N PRO A 398 -17.34 0.91 -2.80
CA PRO A 398 -18.24 1.03 -1.67
C PRO A 398 -19.58 0.34 -1.97
N SER A 399 -20.19 -0.23 -0.94
CA SER A 399 -21.53 -0.79 -1.03
C SER A 399 -22.53 0.26 -1.48
N ALA A 400 -23.63 -0.18 -2.12
CA ALA A 400 -24.70 0.74 -2.53
C ALA A 400 -25.27 1.48 -1.31
N PRO A 401 -25.71 2.75 -1.46
CA PRO A 401 -26.33 3.49 -0.38
C PRO A 401 -27.51 2.71 0.22
N GLY A 402 -27.53 2.54 1.55
CA GLY A 402 -28.55 1.78 2.26
C GLY A 402 -28.21 0.31 2.53
N GLN A 403 -27.15 -0.24 1.96
CA GLN A 403 -26.60 -1.55 2.35
C GLN A 403 -25.67 -1.37 3.57
N VAL A 404 -26.05 -1.97 4.69
CA VAL A 404 -25.20 -2.05 5.87
C VAL A 404 -24.19 -3.19 5.67
N ALA A 405 -22.91 -2.92 5.86
CA ALA A 405 -21.88 -3.94 5.83
C ALA A 405 -22.13 -4.93 6.99
N ALA A 406 -22.04 -6.24 6.72
CA ALA A 406 -22.18 -7.26 7.74
C ALA A 406 -21.05 -7.15 8.77
N SER A 407 -21.40 -7.06 10.06
CA SER A 407 -20.47 -7.08 11.17
C SER A 407 -20.24 -8.53 11.66
N PRO A 408 -19.02 -8.89 12.09
CA PRO A 408 -18.80 -10.18 12.78
C PRO A 408 -19.73 -10.43 13.95
N LEU A 409 -20.22 -9.35 14.61
CA LEU A 409 -21.12 -9.41 15.75
C LEU A 409 -22.60 -9.60 15.38
N ASP A 410 -22.97 -9.44 14.10
CA ASP A 410 -24.38 -9.60 13.64
C ASP A 410 -24.89 -11.03 13.77
N GLN A 411 -23.98 -11.99 13.84
CA GLN A 411 -24.32 -13.43 13.94
C GLN A 411 -24.25 -13.95 15.37
N THR A 412 -23.73 -13.17 16.33
CA THR A 412 -23.59 -13.56 17.74
C THR A 412 -24.19 -12.48 18.64
N GLN A 413 -24.76 -12.90 19.75
CA GLN A 413 -25.22 -12.02 20.81
C GLN A 413 -24.62 -12.49 22.14
N PRO A 414 -24.33 -11.58 23.08
CA PRO A 414 -23.89 -11.98 24.41
C PRO A 414 -24.98 -12.84 25.07
N ALA A 415 -24.56 -13.94 25.72
CA ALA A 415 -25.46 -14.83 26.43
C ALA A 415 -26.18 -14.08 27.57
N ASN A 416 -27.43 -14.43 27.82
CA ASN A 416 -28.15 -13.95 28.99
C ASN A 416 -27.70 -14.70 30.26
N ASP A 417 -28.17 -14.27 31.45
CA ASP A 417 -27.79 -14.86 32.73
C ASP A 417 -28.05 -16.37 32.80
N VAL A 418 -29.13 -16.86 32.22
CA VAL A 418 -29.48 -18.30 32.22
C VAL A 418 -28.53 -19.06 31.28
N GLU A 419 -28.27 -18.55 30.10
CA GLU A 419 -27.35 -19.17 29.13
C GLU A 419 -25.92 -19.18 29.67
N PHE A 420 -25.50 -18.11 30.36
CA PHE A 420 -24.17 -18.01 30.92
C PHE A 420 -24.00 -18.92 32.16
N PHE A 421 -24.88 -18.79 33.17
CA PHE A 421 -24.71 -19.48 34.44
C PHE A 421 -25.20 -20.96 34.44
N ALA A 422 -26.29 -21.24 33.70
CA ALA A 422 -26.85 -22.61 33.67
C ALA A 422 -26.28 -23.46 32.53
N LEU A 423 -26.02 -22.87 31.37
CA LEU A 423 -25.54 -23.60 30.18
C LEU A 423 -24.05 -23.37 29.89
N GLY A 424 -23.38 -22.48 30.60
CA GLY A 424 -21.96 -22.16 30.40
C GLY A 424 -21.62 -21.56 29.04
N GLN A 425 -22.60 -20.96 28.38
CA GLN A 425 -22.41 -20.31 27.05
C GLN A 425 -22.02 -18.85 27.23
N MET A 426 -20.95 -18.42 26.58
CA MET A 426 -20.51 -17.02 26.58
C MET A 426 -21.19 -16.20 25.48
N GLU A 427 -21.52 -16.83 24.37
CA GLU A 427 -22.13 -16.23 23.18
C GLU A 427 -23.20 -17.15 22.60
N VAL A 428 -24.27 -16.58 22.07
CA VAL A 428 -25.36 -17.29 21.40
C VAL A 428 -25.40 -16.90 19.94
N THR A 429 -25.41 -17.88 19.04
CA THR A 429 -25.46 -17.63 17.62
C THR A 429 -26.89 -17.31 17.17
N SER A 430 -27.08 -16.39 16.23
CA SER A 430 -28.38 -16.02 15.65
C SER A 430 -29.17 -17.21 15.10
N LYS A 431 -28.48 -18.29 14.70
CA LYS A 431 -29.10 -19.56 14.29
C LYS A 431 -29.76 -20.29 15.46
N MET A 432 -29.14 -20.26 16.64
CA MET A 432 -29.70 -20.83 17.86
C MET A 432 -30.94 -20.03 18.31
N ILE A 433 -30.89 -18.70 18.26
CA ILE A 433 -32.01 -17.83 18.60
C ILE A 433 -33.22 -18.08 17.69
N LYS A 434 -32.99 -18.22 16.38
CA LYS A 434 -34.06 -18.57 15.41
C LYS A 434 -34.63 -19.96 15.65
N GLY A 435 -33.78 -20.95 15.95
CA GLY A 435 -34.21 -22.29 16.32
C GLY A 435 -35.05 -22.31 17.59
N PHE A 436 -34.70 -21.49 18.57
CA PHE A 436 -35.47 -21.31 19.81
C PHE A 436 -36.82 -20.64 19.56
N GLN A 437 -36.86 -19.62 18.72
CA GLN A 437 -38.09 -18.92 18.35
C GLN A 437 -39.02 -19.74 17.43
N SER A 438 -38.46 -20.67 16.62
CA SER A 438 -39.25 -21.56 15.75
C SER A 438 -39.75 -22.85 16.45
N GLY A 439 -39.39 -23.06 17.71
CA GLY A 439 -39.74 -24.27 18.45
C GLY A 439 -38.97 -25.53 18.04
N GLU A 440 -37.95 -25.39 17.18
CA GLU A 440 -37.02 -26.49 16.90
C GLU A 440 -36.04 -26.62 18.08
N GLY A 441 -36.10 -27.72 18.78
CA GLY A 441 -35.21 -28.02 19.92
C GLY A 441 -33.74 -27.83 19.50
N ILE A 442 -32.93 -27.19 20.37
CA ILE A 442 -31.49 -27.02 20.16
C ILE A 442 -30.86 -28.42 20.24
N ALA A 443 -30.58 -29.03 19.09
CA ALA A 443 -29.79 -30.25 19.00
C ALA A 443 -28.31 -29.89 18.95
N GLY A 444 -27.59 -30.05 20.04
CA GLY A 444 -26.14 -29.89 20.14
C GLY A 444 -25.53 -30.87 21.14
N PRO A 445 -24.20 -31.03 21.15
CA PRO A 445 -23.54 -31.96 22.07
C PRO A 445 -23.65 -31.59 23.56
N TYR A 446 -24.32 -30.49 23.90
CA TYR A 446 -24.43 -29.93 25.23
C TYR A 446 -25.89 -29.82 25.70
N GLY A 447 -26.50 -30.96 26.03
CA GLY A 447 -27.72 -31.01 26.82
C GLY A 447 -29.03 -31.08 26.04
N TYR A 448 -29.96 -31.85 26.60
CA TYR A 448 -31.37 -31.92 26.18
C TYR A 448 -32.13 -30.79 26.83
N ILE A 449 -32.85 -30.00 26.06
CA ILE A 449 -33.90 -29.15 26.61
C ILE A 449 -35.04 -30.08 27.03
N ILE A 450 -35.35 -30.09 28.30
CA ILE A 450 -36.56 -30.74 28.81
C ILE A 450 -37.74 -29.90 28.30
N ASP A 451 -38.55 -30.48 27.43
CA ASP A 451 -39.80 -29.87 26.99
C ASP A 451 -40.73 -29.85 28.23
N LEU A 452 -40.87 -28.68 28.81
CA LEU A 452 -41.87 -28.44 29.86
C LEU A 452 -43.21 -28.23 29.13
N GLY A 453 -43.81 -29.31 28.66
CA GLY A 453 -45.12 -29.30 28.02
C GLY A 453 -46.10 -28.47 28.83
N SER A 454 -46.70 -27.51 28.13
CA SER A 454 -47.80 -26.66 28.59
C SER A 454 -49.01 -27.41 29.01
#